data_0506dc75721efe77febe11063abde1d6
#
_entry.id   0506dc75721efe77febe11063abde1d6
#
_cell.length_a   1.000
_cell.length_b   1.000
_cell.length_c   1.000
_cell.angle_alpha   90.00
_cell.angle_beta   90.00
_cell.angle_gamma   90.00
#
_symmetry.space_group_name_H-M   'P 1'
#
loop_
_entity.id
_entity.type
_entity.pdbx_description
1 polymer ?
#
loop_
_entity_poly.entity_id
_entity_poly.type
_entity_poly.pdbx_seq_one_letter_code
_entity_poly.pdbx_strand_id
1 'polypeptide(L)'
;DPANPESREAVLAQAGQVWFPDSAHKTATAIRDFNNAENLPLFVFANWRGFSGGTRDMYGEILKFGAMIVDELRVYRHPVFIYIPPNGELRGGAWVVVDPTINEAKMEMYADVESRGGILEPPGICEVKFRSKDQLAAMHRLDPILATLDEEPEANKEEIKKREANLLPMYTQVAHEFADLHDRSGRMKAKGVIRDVVEWKDARRYFHARLTRRLAVDELASKAKAQLGDVELEKPIEAMIEDAIAATGTDASDDRAVAA
;
A
#
# COMPACT_ATOMS: atom_id res chain seq x y z
N ASP A 1 -12.91 -28.15 14.46
CA ASP A 1 -11.94 -29.26 14.28
C ASP A 1 -10.80 -28.77 13.39
N PRO A 2 -9.55 -28.66 13.91
CA PRO A 2 -8.39 -28.22 13.12
C PRO A 2 -8.05 -29.14 11.94
N ALA A 3 -8.50 -30.38 11.96
CA ALA A 3 -8.30 -31.33 10.87
C ALA A 3 -9.29 -31.13 9.71
N ASN A 4 -10.34 -30.33 9.89
CA ASN A 4 -11.26 -29.97 8.82
C ASN A 4 -10.70 -28.74 8.06
N PRO A 5 -10.37 -28.87 6.76
CA PRO A 5 -9.85 -27.75 5.96
C PRO A 5 -10.81 -26.56 5.86
N GLU A 6 -12.11 -26.79 6.07
CA GLU A 6 -13.14 -25.75 6.09
C GLU A 6 -13.38 -25.15 7.49
N SER A 7 -12.67 -25.65 8.51
CA SER A 7 -12.80 -25.07 9.85
C SER A 7 -12.26 -23.64 9.87
N ARG A 8 -12.85 -22.80 10.73
CA ARG A 8 -12.41 -21.42 10.91
C ARG A 8 -10.93 -21.36 11.29
N GLU A 9 -10.49 -22.25 12.16
CA GLU A 9 -9.11 -22.33 12.63
C GLU A 9 -8.13 -22.64 11.48
N ALA A 10 -8.49 -23.54 10.57
CA ALA A 10 -7.69 -23.85 9.39
C ALA A 10 -7.63 -22.64 8.43
N VAL A 11 -8.77 -21.98 8.19
CA VAL A 11 -8.83 -20.78 7.34
C VAL A 11 -7.99 -19.65 7.94
N LEU A 12 -8.10 -19.39 9.24
CA LEU A 12 -7.32 -18.36 9.93
C LEU A 12 -5.82 -18.65 9.87
N ALA A 13 -5.41 -19.91 10.04
CA ALA A 13 -4.00 -20.30 9.98
C ALA A 13 -3.40 -20.13 8.58
N GLN A 14 -4.20 -20.23 7.53
CA GLN A 14 -3.77 -20.13 6.13
C GLN A 14 -3.87 -18.73 5.54
N ALA A 15 -4.72 -17.88 6.07
CA ALA A 15 -5.02 -16.56 5.53
C ALA A 15 -4.10 -15.46 6.11
N GLY A 16 -2.78 -15.65 6.04
CA GLY A 16 -1.79 -14.74 6.63
C GLY A 16 -1.78 -13.31 6.09
N GLN A 17 -2.48 -13.04 4.98
CA GLN A 17 -2.52 -11.72 4.33
C GLN A 17 -3.83 -10.96 4.57
N VAL A 18 -4.69 -11.42 5.46
CA VAL A 18 -6.00 -10.83 5.73
C VAL A 18 -6.17 -10.59 7.22
N TRP A 19 -6.62 -9.41 7.59
CA TRP A 19 -7.01 -9.14 8.97
C TRP A 19 -8.39 -9.71 9.30
N PHE A 20 -8.48 -10.39 10.42
CA PHE A 20 -9.70 -10.81 11.08
C PHE A 20 -9.94 -9.94 12.33
N PRO A 21 -11.14 -9.96 12.96
CA PRO A 21 -11.44 -9.13 14.12
C PRO A 21 -10.36 -9.18 15.21
N ASP A 22 -9.96 -10.39 15.60
CA ASP A 22 -8.98 -10.58 16.68
C ASP A 22 -7.59 -10.05 16.30
N SER A 23 -7.13 -10.31 15.06
CA SER A 23 -5.82 -9.84 14.60
C SER A 23 -5.80 -8.33 14.36
N ALA A 24 -6.89 -7.73 13.90
CA ALA A 24 -7.03 -6.28 13.78
C ALA A 24 -6.99 -5.60 15.15
N HIS A 25 -7.75 -6.11 16.12
CA HIS A 25 -7.74 -5.63 17.50
C HIS A 25 -6.34 -5.75 18.14
N LYS A 26 -5.70 -6.90 17.99
CA LYS A 26 -4.32 -7.12 18.46
C LYS A 26 -3.32 -6.14 17.83
N THR A 27 -3.45 -5.87 16.54
CA THR A 27 -2.61 -4.90 15.84
C THR A 27 -2.79 -3.49 16.42
N ALA A 28 -4.02 -3.02 16.59
CA ALA A 28 -4.31 -1.73 17.20
C ALA A 28 -3.77 -1.63 18.63
N THR A 29 -3.95 -2.69 19.43
CA THR A 29 -3.44 -2.75 20.80
C THR A 29 -1.91 -2.65 20.82
N ALA A 30 -1.21 -3.39 19.96
CA ALA A 30 0.26 -3.33 19.87
C ALA A 30 0.76 -1.93 19.48
N ILE A 31 0.11 -1.28 18.50
CA ILE A 31 0.45 0.09 18.09
C ILE A 31 0.29 1.05 19.28
N ARG A 32 -0.80 0.96 20.02
CA ARG A 32 -1.05 1.77 21.21
C ARG A 32 0.02 1.56 22.29
N ASP A 33 0.39 0.32 22.55
CA ASP A 33 1.37 -0.02 23.58
C ASP A 33 2.76 0.50 23.21
N PHE A 34 3.17 0.36 21.95
CA PHE A 34 4.43 0.94 21.46
C PHE A 34 4.45 2.46 21.54
N ASN A 35 3.34 3.12 21.27
CA ASN A 35 3.24 4.58 21.36
C ASN A 35 3.24 5.10 22.81
N ASN A 36 2.48 4.46 23.70
CA ASN A 36 2.18 5.04 25.02
C ASN A 36 2.97 4.45 26.17
N ALA A 37 3.35 3.17 26.09
CA ALA A 37 4.12 2.50 27.13
C ALA A 37 5.62 2.46 26.80
N GLU A 38 5.97 2.00 25.60
CA GLU A 38 7.35 1.76 25.21
C GLU A 38 8.02 2.99 24.57
N ASN A 39 7.24 3.94 24.04
CA ASN A 39 7.72 5.14 23.34
C ASN A 39 8.71 4.82 22.20
N LEU A 40 8.35 3.88 21.34
CA LEU A 40 9.21 3.35 20.28
C LEU A 40 8.80 3.84 18.90
N PRO A 41 9.77 4.03 17.97
CA PRO A 41 9.48 4.06 16.55
C PRO A 41 8.87 2.74 16.08
N LEU A 42 8.02 2.78 15.04
CA LEU A 42 7.32 1.62 14.53
C LEU A 42 7.77 1.29 13.11
N PHE A 43 8.12 0.02 12.87
CA PHE A 43 8.33 -0.54 11.54
C PHE A 43 7.26 -1.57 11.23
N VAL A 44 6.53 -1.37 10.13
CA VAL A 44 5.50 -2.27 9.66
C VAL A 44 5.92 -2.87 8.33
N PHE A 45 6.18 -4.17 8.30
CA PHE A 45 6.42 -4.92 7.07
C PHE A 45 5.06 -5.36 6.52
N ALA A 46 4.56 -4.59 5.57
CA ALA A 46 3.19 -4.70 5.10
C ALA A 46 3.06 -5.72 3.96
N ASN A 47 2.28 -6.77 4.19
CA ASN A 47 1.91 -7.76 3.18
C ASN A 47 0.47 -8.19 3.42
N TRP A 48 -0.50 -7.31 3.03
CA TRP A 48 -1.93 -7.54 3.28
C TRP A 48 -2.78 -7.25 2.06
N ARG A 49 -3.77 -8.11 1.84
CA ARG A 49 -4.80 -7.98 0.80
C ARG A 49 -6.06 -7.28 1.28
N GLY A 50 -6.23 -7.12 2.58
CA GLY A 50 -7.38 -6.43 3.17
C GLY A 50 -7.87 -7.02 4.49
N PHE A 51 -9.17 -6.94 4.67
CA PHE A 51 -9.88 -7.45 5.84
C PHE A 51 -10.81 -8.60 5.45
N SER A 52 -11.08 -9.50 6.37
CA SER A 52 -12.10 -10.53 6.18
C SER A 52 -13.46 -9.89 5.92
N GLY A 53 -14.13 -10.29 4.82
CA GLY A 53 -15.45 -9.81 4.41
C GLY A 53 -16.60 -10.77 4.74
N GLY A 54 -16.35 -11.86 5.48
CA GLY A 54 -17.37 -12.84 5.83
C GLY A 54 -18.41 -12.29 6.81
N THR A 55 -19.65 -12.75 6.69
CA THR A 55 -20.77 -12.31 7.56
C THR A 55 -20.43 -12.42 9.04
N ARG A 56 -19.78 -13.51 9.45
CA ARG A 56 -19.35 -13.74 10.84
C ARG A 56 -18.39 -12.65 11.31
N ASP A 57 -17.43 -12.26 10.48
CA ASP A 57 -16.41 -11.28 10.85
C ASP A 57 -16.97 -9.85 10.84
N MET A 58 -17.97 -9.60 9.99
CA MET A 58 -18.74 -8.35 10.05
C MET A 58 -19.48 -8.20 11.37
N TYR A 59 -20.17 -9.26 11.84
CA TYR A 59 -20.76 -9.29 13.18
C TYR A 59 -19.71 -9.29 14.29
N GLY A 60 -18.51 -9.82 14.02
CA GLY A 60 -17.34 -9.76 14.91
C GLY A 60 -16.66 -8.39 14.97
N GLU A 61 -17.29 -7.35 14.44
CA GLU A 61 -16.84 -5.95 14.49
C GLU A 61 -15.51 -5.68 13.74
N ILE A 62 -15.23 -6.39 12.63
CA ILE A 62 -14.00 -6.22 11.87
C ILE A 62 -13.76 -4.75 11.45
N LEU A 63 -14.79 -4.01 11.08
CA LEU A 63 -14.68 -2.60 10.71
C LEU A 63 -14.26 -1.72 11.88
N LYS A 64 -14.82 -1.98 13.06
CA LYS A 64 -14.47 -1.26 14.28
C LYS A 64 -13.01 -1.48 14.68
N PHE A 65 -12.55 -2.73 14.67
CA PHE A 65 -11.15 -3.03 14.99
C PHE A 65 -10.18 -2.55 13.92
N GLY A 66 -10.60 -2.54 12.64
CA GLY A 66 -9.84 -1.89 11.58
C GLY A 66 -9.72 -0.38 11.77
N ALA A 67 -10.80 0.30 12.18
CA ALA A 67 -10.80 1.73 12.49
C ALA A 67 -9.89 2.04 13.69
N MET A 68 -9.80 1.18 14.70
CA MET A 68 -8.88 1.35 15.83
C MET A 68 -7.41 1.42 15.40
N ILE A 69 -7.00 0.70 14.36
CA ILE A 69 -5.64 0.82 13.80
C ILE A 69 -5.38 2.26 13.36
N VAL A 70 -6.33 2.85 12.63
CA VAL A 70 -6.25 4.25 12.17
C VAL A 70 -6.21 5.21 13.36
N ASP A 71 -7.05 5.01 14.37
CA ASP A 71 -7.10 5.87 15.55
C ASP A 71 -5.76 5.88 16.29
N GLU A 72 -5.13 4.73 16.48
CA GLU A 72 -3.84 4.63 17.15
C GLU A 72 -2.69 5.20 16.32
N LEU A 73 -2.69 5.02 14.99
CA LEU A 73 -1.69 5.62 14.10
C LEU A 73 -1.82 7.14 14.00
N ARG A 74 -3.06 7.66 14.01
CA ARG A 74 -3.32 9.10 13.96
C ARG A 74 -2.68 9.87 15.12
N VAL A 75 -2.62 9.26 16.29
CA VAL A 75 -2.05 9.87 17.50
C VAL A 75 -0.63 9.38 17.81
N TYR A 76 -0.01 8.63 16.89
CA TYR A 76 1.33 8.11 17.09
C TYR A 76 2.36 9.25 17.13
N ARG A 77 3.22 9.25 18.13
CA ARG A 77 4.14 10.37 18.42
C ARG A 77 5.55 10.17 17.86
N HIS A 78 5.90 8.95 17.50
CA HIS A 78 7.22 8.56 17.03
C HIS A 78 7.21 8.28 15.52
N PRO A 79 8.37 8.22 14.86
CA PRO A 79 8.44 7.84 13.46
C PRO A 79 7.81 6.46 13.18
N VAL A 80 7.00 6.37 12.13
CA VAL A 80 6.37 5.14 11.65
C VAL A 80 6.77 4.91 10.19
N PHE A 81 7.35 3.74 9.93
CA PHE A 81 7.78 3.33 8.59
C PHE A 81 6.96 2.13 8.14
N ILE A 82 6.24 2.30 7.04
CA ILE A 82 5.53 1.21 6.37
C ILE A 82 6.40 0.76 5.20
N TYR A 83 6.72 -0.51 5.12
CA TYR A 83 7.51 -1.07 4.04
C TYR A 83 6.82 -2.29 3.44
N ILE A 84 6.57 -2.25 2.13
CA ILE A 84 6.04 -3.39 1.38
C ILE A 84 7.26 -4.19 0.90
N PRO A 85 7.54 -5.39 1.47
CA PRO A 85 8.75 -6.16 1.18
C PRO A 85 8.70 -6.80 -0.22
N PRO A 86 9.81 -7.42 -0.68
CA PRO A 86 9.85 -8.17 -1.94
C PRO A 86 8.71 -9.20 -2.02
N ASN A 87 8.04 -9.26 -3.17
CA ASN A 87 6.88 -10.14 -3.40
C ASN A 87 5.71 -9.92 -2.42
N GLY A 88 5.80 -8.88 -1.58
CA GLY A 88 4.71 -8.41 -0.75
C GLY A 88 3.72 -7.56 -1.52
N GLU A 89 2.50 -7.48 -1.01
CA GLU A 89 1.48 -6.62 -1.57
C GLU A 89 0.68 -5.90 -0.48
N LEU A 90 0.22 -4.70 -0.79
CA LEU A 90 -0.66 -3.94 0.07
C LEU A 90 -1.88 -3.50 -0.72
N ARG A 91 -3.08 -3.95 -0.29
CA ARG A 91 -4.29 -3.80 -1.10
C ARG A 91 -5.50 -3.35 -0.30
N GLY A 92 -6.40 -2.66 -0.99
CA GLY A 92 -7.74 -2.36 -0.52
C GLY A 92 -7.79 -1.70 0.85
N GLY A 93 -8.63 -2.23 1.73
CA GLY A 93 -8.80 -1.73 3.08
C GLY A 93 -7.54 -1.81 3.95
N ALA A 94 -6.64 -2.76 3.67
CA ALA A 94 -5.36 -2.83 4.37
C ALA A 94 -4.47 -1.62 4.06
N TRP A 95 -4.45 -1.14 2.81
CA TRP A 95 -3.77 0.11 2.47
C TRP A 95 -4.33 1.28 3.26
N VAL A 96 -5.67 1.42 3.27
CA VAL A 96 -6.36 2.55 3.89
C VAL A 96 -5.99 2.73 5.37
N VAL A 97 -5.85 1.65 6.12
CA VAL A 97 -5.58 1.74 7.57
C VAL A 97 -4.11 1.95 7.95
N VAL A 98 -3.19 1.90 6.97
CA VAL A 98 -1.77 2.21 7.18
C VAL A 98 -1.27 3.31 6.25
N ASP A 99 -2.16 4.02 5.57
CA ASP A 99 -1.80 5.10 4.65
C ASP A 99 -1.09 6.24 5.40
N PRO A 100 0.04 6.76 4.90
CA PRO A 100 0.77 7.84 5.56
C PRO A 100 -0.02 9.12 5.78
N THR A 101 -1.08 9.37 4.99
CA THR A 101 -1.96 10.53 5.17
C THR A 101 -2.72 10.54 6.50
N ILE A 102 -2.76 9.40 7.21
CA ILE A 102 -3.34 9.31 8.56
C ILE A 102 -2.57 10.20 9.54
N ASN A 103 -1.23 10.26 9.39
CA ASN A 103 -0.36 11.06 10.25
C ASN A 103 0.90 11.48 9.46
N GLU A 104 0.74 12.46 8.57
CA GLU A 104 1.78 12.89 7.63
C GLU A 104 3.09 13.32 8.32
N ALA A 105 2.99 13.84 9.54
CA ALA A 105 4.15 14.26 10.31
C ALA A 105 5.03 13.09 10.78
N LYS A 106 4.46 11.91 10.98
CA LYS A 106 5.16 10.77 11.58
C LYS A 106 5.28 9.56 10.66
N MET A 107 4.34 9.35 9.73
CA MET A 107 4.27 8.16 8.89
C MET A 107 4.95 8.36 7.54
N GLU A 108 5.69 7.36 7.11
CA GLU A 108 6.29 7.28 5.77
C GLU A 108 6.07 5.89 5.21
N MET A 109 5.79 5.79 3.90
CA MET A 109 5.62 4.52 3.21
C MET A 109 6.66 4.30 2.13
N TYR A 110 7.13 3.07 2.03
CA TYR A 110 8.15 2.61 1.11
C TYR A 110 7.79 1.24 0.54
N ALA A 111 8.40 0.87 -0.57
CA ALA A 111 8.14 -0.41 -1.20
C ALA A 111 9.41 -0.97 -1.85
N ASP A 112 9.55 -2.28 -1.89
CA ASP A 112 10.57 -2.95 -2.68
C ASP A 112 10.23 -2.87 -4.19
N VAL A 113 11.23 -3.02 -5.05
CA VAL A 113 11.06 -3.02 -6.50
C VAL A 113 10.14 -4.15 -7.00
N GLU A 114 10.13 -5.28 -6.29
CA GLU A 114 9.31 -6.46 -6.62
C GLU A 114 7.94 -6.47 -5.92
N SER A 115 7.66 -5.45 -5.11
CA SER A 115 6.38 -5.33 -4.41
C SER A 115 5.25 -4.86 -5.31
N ARG A 116 4.01 -5.00 -4.82
CA ARG A 116 2.80 -4.53 -5.47
C ARG A 116 1.92 -3.76 -4.50
N GLY A 117 1.20 -2.77 -5.02
CA GLY A 117 0.24 -2.01 -4.22
C GLY A 117 -0.87 -1.41 -5.08
N GLY A 118 -2.09 -1.50 -4.57
CA GLY A 118 -3.26 -1.01 -5.28
C GLY A 118 -4.56 -1.36 -4.58
N ILE A 119 -5.69 -0.97 -5.17
CA ILE A 119 -7.01 -1.24 -4.58
C ILE A 119 -7.40 -2.71 -4.77
N LEU A 120 -7.30 -3.20 -6.02
CA LEU A 120 -7.66 -4.56 -6.40
C LEU A 120 -6.47 -5.25 -7.05
N GLU A 121 -6.45 -6.57 -6.98
CA GLU A 121 -5.52 -7.40 -7.77
C GLU A 121 -5.81 -7.26 -9.28
N PRO A 122 -4.82 -7.54 -10.17
CA PRO A 122 -5.00 -7.42 -11.61
C PRO A 122 -6.27 -8.11 -12.17
N PRO A 123 -6.65 -9.34 -11.77
CA PRO A 123 -7.91 -9.93 -12.20
C PRO A 123 -9.14 -9.08 -11.83
N GLY A 124 -9.22 -8.60 -10.60
CA GLY A 124 -10.33 -7.75 -10.15
C GLY A 124 -10.37 -6.39 -10.88
N ILE A 125 -9.20 -5.81 -11.19
CA ILE A 125 -9.14 -4.58 -12.01
C ILE A 125 -9.67 -4.87 -13.42
N CYS A 126 -9.32 -6.01 -14.00
CA CYS A 126 -9.78 -6.40 -15.33
C CYS A 126 -11.30 -6.58 -15.37
N GLU A 127 -11.91 -7.18 -14.36
CA GLU A 127 -13.38 -7.30 -14.28
C GLU A 127 -14.11 -5.95 -14.24
N VAL A 128 -13.46 -4.91 -13.73
CA VAL A 128 -14.04 -3.57 -13.61
C VAL A 128 -13.73 -2.69 -14.82
N LYS A 129 -12.46 -2.65 -15.26
CA LYS A 129 -11.96 -1.70 -16.27
C LYS A 129 -11.76 -2.30 -17.65
N PHE A 130 -11.53 -3.60 -17.76
CA PHE A 130 -11.26 -4.32 -19.00
C PHE A 130 -12.27 -5.46 -19.18
N ARG A 131 -13.54 -5.12 -19.09
CA ARG A 131 -14.65 -6.10 -19.15
C ARG A 131 -14.58 -6.89 -20.45
N SER A 132 -15.14 -8.11 -20.44
CA SER A 132 -15.17 -8.97 -21.63
C SER A 132 -15.69 -8.25 -22.87
N LYS A 133 -16.73 -7.42 -22.74
CA LYS A 133 -17.26 -6.61 -23.86
C LYS A 133 -16.23 -5.63 -24.45
N ASP A 134 -15.40 -5.04 -23.59
CA ASP A 134 -14.39 -4.06 -24.00
C ASP A 134 -13.21 -4.78 -24.68
N GLN A 135 -12.87 -5.99 -24.20
CA GLN A 135 -11.89 -6.87 -24.84
C GLN A 135 -12.39 -7.34 -26.20
N LEU A 136 -13.67 -7.76 -26.33
CA LEU A 136 -14.28 -8.12 -27.59
C LEU A 136 -14.25 -6.94 -28.58
N ALA A 137 -14.68 -5.77 -28.17
CA ALA A 137 -14.62 -4.58 -29.00
C ALA A 137 -13.19 -4.24 -29.48
N ALA A 138 -12.19 -4.47 -28.61
CA ALA A 138 -10.79 -4.31 -29.00
C ALA A 138 -10.35 -5.38 -30.03
N MET A 139 -10.80 -6.64 -29.88
CA MET A 139 -10.49 -7.70 -30.84
C MET A 139 -11.03 -7.37 -32.22
N HIS A 140 -12.33 -7.00 -32.32
CA HIS A 140 -12.97 -6.61 -33.57
C HIS A 140 -12.26 -5.44 -34.26
N ARG A 141 -11.74 -4.50 -33.50
CA ARG A 141 -10.99 -3.36 -34.03
C ARG A 141 -9.58 -3.70 -34.49
N LEU A 142 -8.92 -4.66 -33.86
CA LEU A 142 -7.48 -4.90 -34.03
C LEU A 142 -7.14 -6.19 -34.82
N ASP A 143 -8.05 -7.17 -34.82
CA ASP A 143 -7.84 -8.42 -35.56
C ASP A 143 -8.37 -8.31 -36.99
N PRO A 144 -7.48 -8.45 -38.03
CA PRO A 144 -7.89 -8.29 -39.41
C PRO A 144 -8.94 -9.30 -39.88
N ILE A 145 -8.95 -10.51 -39.27
CA ILE A 145 -9.90 -11.56 -39.62
C ILE A 145 -11.30 -11.18 -39.11
N LEU A 146 -11.39 -10.73 -37.84
CA LEU A 146 -12.66 -10.27 -37.31
C LEU A 146 -13.19 -9.06 -38.08
N ALA A 147 -12.32 -8.11 -38.43
CA ALA A 147 -12.73 -6.95 -39.20
C ALA A 147 -13.34 -7.34 -40.55
N THR A 148 -12.81 -8.38 -41.22
CA THR A 148 -13.39 -8.90 -42.48
C THR A 148 -14.70 -9.65 -42.22
N LEU A 149 -14.78 -10.46 -41.17
CA LEU A 149 -16.01 -11.21 -40.84
C LEU A 149 -17.16 -10.26 -40.42
N ASP A 150 -16.83 -9.10 -39.87
CA ASP A 150 -17.79 -8.07 -39.45
C ASP A 150 -18.49 -7.35 -40.65
N GLU A 151 -18.02 -7.55 -41.90
CA GLU A 151 -18.70 -7.03 -43.09
C GLU A 151 -20.06 -7.71 -43.29
N GLU A 152 -20.19 -9.01 -42.91
CA GLU A 152 -21.41 -9.77 -42.95
C GLU A 152 -21.67 -10.57 -41.67
N PRO A 153 -21.96 -9.93 -40.53
CA PRO A 153 -21.89 -10.54 -39.19
C PRO A 153 -22.93 -11.66 -39.01
N GLU A 154 -24.08 -11.58 -39.61
CA GLU A 154 -25.11 -12.63 -39.50
C GLU A 154 -24.71 -13.91 -40.27
N ALA A 155 -24.03 -13.76 -41.40
CA ALA A 155 -23.53 -14.88 -42.19
C ALA A 155 -22.36 -15.58 -41.51
N ASN A 156 -21.50 -14.81 -40.83
CA ASN A 156 -20.25 -15.26 -40.26
C ASN A 156 -20.30 -15.52 -38.75
N LYS A 157 -21.47 -15.55 -38.16
CA LYS A 157 -21.67 -15.58 -36.69
C LYS A 157 -20.88 -16.70 -35.96
N GLU A 158 -20.88 -17.89 -36.50
CA GLU A 158 -20.17 -19.02 -35.89
C GLU A 158 -18.62 -18.87 -36.00
N GLU A 159 -18.14 -18.31 -37.12
CA GLU A 159 -16.72 -18.05 -37.33
C GLU A 159 -16.22 -16.91 -36.42
N ILE A 160 -17.00 -15.84 -36.29
CA ILE A 160 -16.75 -14.74 -35.36
C ILE A 160 -16.61 -15.29 -33.93
N LYS A 161 -17.62 -16.03 -33.46
CA LYS A 161 -17.60 -16.60 -32.11
C LYS A 161 -16.42 -17.52 -31.85
N LYS A 162 -16.05 -18.33 -32.84
CA LYS A 162 -14.87 -19.20 -32.75
C LYS A 162 -13.57 -18.39 -32.69
N ARG A 163 -13.46 -17.32 -33.48
CA ARG A 163 -12.29 -16.44 -33.49
C ARG A 163 -12.16 -15.68 -32.19
N GLU A 164 -13.26 -15.09 -31.69
CA GLU A 164 -13.31 -14.43 -30.37
C GLU A 164 -12.84 -15.36 -29.26
N ALA A 165 -13.36 -16.59 -29.17
CA ALA A 165 -12.99 -17.59 -28.17
C ALA A 165 -11.50 -17.94 -28.22
N ASN A 166 -10.89 -17.98 -29.42
CA ASN A 166 -9.47 -18.25 -29.60
C ASN A 166 -8.58 -17.08 -29.18
N LEU A 167 -9.04 -15.86 -29.36
CA LEU A 167 -8.27 -14.64 -29.04
C LEU A 167 -8.42 -14.21 -27.57
N LEU A 168 -9.58 -14.48 -26.95
CA LEU A 168 -9.91 -14.00 -25.62
C LEU A 168 -8.83 -14.28 -24.56
N PRO A 169 -8.22 -15.48 -24.47
CA PRO A 169 -7.18 -15.75 -23.48
C PRO A 169 -5.97 -14.83 -23.61
N MET A 170 -5.55 -14.51 -24.84
CA MET A 170 -4.43 -13.60 -25.10
C MET A 170 -4.76 -12.16 -24.70
N TYR A 171 -5.94 -11.67 -25.09
CA TYR A 171 -6.38 -10.31 -24.72
C TYR A 171 -6.55 -10.17 -23.20
N THR A 172 -7.09 -11.20 -22.54
CA THR A 172 -7.20 -11.24 -21.08
C THR A 172 -5.81 -11.18 -20.42
N GLN A 173 -4.83 -11.95 -20.92
CA GLN A 173 -3.47 -11.90 -20.40
C GLN A 173 -2.83 -10.51 -20.58
N VAL A 174 -2.99 -9.89 -21.74
CA VAL A 174 -2.50 -8.52 -21.98
C VAL A 174 -3.15 -7.52 -21.03
N ALA A 175 -4.46 -7.66 -20.76
CA ALA A 175 -5.17 -6.81 -19.82
C ALA A 175 -4.64 -6.98 -18.37
N HIS A 176 -4.33 -8.22 -17.96
CA HIS A 176 -3.73 -8.51 -16.66
C HIS A 176 -2.34 -7.90 -16.53
N GLU A 177 -1.47 -8.05 -17.54
CA GLU A 177 -0.14 -7.43 -17.55
C GLU A 177 -0.21 -5.91 -17.48
N PHE A 178 -1.14 -5.30 -18.23
CA PHE A 178 -1.38 -3.87 -18.17
C PHE A 178 -1.85 -3.41 -16.81
N ALA A 179 -2.73 -4.19 -16.15
CA ALA A 179 -3.17 -3.91 -14.78
C ALA A 179 -2.01 -4.04 -13.78
N ASP A 180 -1.15 -5.07 -13.90
CA ASP A 180 0.02 -5.25 -13.03
C ASP A 180 1.00 -4.07 -13.11
N LEU A 181 1.20 -3.49 -14.29
CA LEU A 181 2.05 -2.31 -14.46
C LEU A 181 1.59 -1.12 -13.61
N HIS A 182 0.31 -1.04 -13.27
CA HIS A 182 -0.26 0.02 -12.45
C HIS A 182 0.01 -0.16 -10.96
N ASP A 183 0.33 -1.37 -10.53
CA ASP A 183 0.53 -1.75 -9.14
C ASP A 183 2.00 -1.76 -8.72
N ARG A 184 2.92 -1.50 -9.65
CA ARG A 184 4.37 -1.55 -9.40
C ARG A 184 4.85 -0.36 -8.57
N SER A 185 5.85 -0.60 -7.74
CA SER A 185 6.45 0.38 -6.82
C SER A 185 6.95 1.65 -7.51
N GLY A 186 7.55 1.55 -8.71
CA GLY A 186 7.96 2.71 -9.49
C GLY A 186 6.79 3.65 -9.84
N ARG A 187 5.61 3.09 -10.16
CA ARG A 187 4.39 3.88 -10.37
C ARG A 187 3.86 4.47 -9.07
N MET A 188 3.88 3.70 -7.98
CA MET A 188 3.48 4.22 -6.66
C MET A 188 4.32 5.44 -6.26
N LYS A 189 5.64 5.39 -6.47
CA LYS A 189 6.55 6.52 -6.26
C LYS A 189 6.21 7.69 -7.19
N ALA A 190 6.04 7.44 -8.48
CA ALA A 190 5.70 8.49 -9.47
C ALA A 190 4.37 9.19 -9.17
N LYS A 191 3.44 8.52 -8.47
CA LYS A 191 2.17 9.09 -8.01
C LYS A 191 2.26 9.73 -6.63
N GLY A 192 3.40 9.66 -5.96
CA GLY A 192 3.60 10.22 -4.63
C GLY A 192 2.90 9.46 -3.50
N VAL A 193 2.40 8.24 -3.75
CA VAL A 193 1.72 7.43 -2.71
C VAL A 193 2.70 6.69 -1.81
N ILE A 194 3.92 6.51 -2.26
CA ILE A 194 5.05 6.08 -1.43
C ILE A 194 6.18 7.09 -1.54
N ARG A 195 6.98 7.22 -0.49
CA ARG A 195 8.12 8.14 -0.45
C ARG A 195 9.22 7.70 -1.40
N ASP A 196 9.62 6.45 -1.33
CA ASP A 196 10.67 5.91 -2.19
C ASP A 196 10.54 4.40 -2.41
N VAL A 197 11.29 3.93 -3.42
CA VAL A 197 11.52 2.50 -3.69
C VAL A 197 12.87 2.14 -3.08
N VAL A 198 12.86 1.17 -2.16
CA VAL A 198 14.04 0.74 -1.42
C VAL A 198 14.23 -0.76 -1.62
N GLU A 199 15.32 -1.18 -2.25
CA GLU A 199 15.64 -2.59 -2.43
C GLU A 199 15.91 -3.29 -1.09
N TRP A 200 15.43 -4.51 -0.94
CA TRP A 200 15.57 -5.28 0.30
C TRP A 200 17.01 -5.38 0.82
N LYS A 201 17.97 -5.57 -0.08
CA LYS A 201 19.40 -5.66 0.28
C LYS A 201 19.93 -4.40 0.98
N ASP A 202 19.34 -3.23 0.66
CA ASP A 202 19.74 -1.93 1.21
C ASP A 202 18.80 -1.44 2.33
N ALA A 203 17.64 -2.08 2.51
CA ALA A 203 16.57 -1.62 3.38
C ALA A 203 17.05 -1.34 4.81
N ARG A 204 17.80 -2.26 5.40
CA ARG A 204 18.31 -2.08 6.79
C ARG A 204 19.18 -0.84 6.93
N ARG A 205 20.09 -0.61 5.99
CA ARG A 205 20.99 0.55 6.00
C ARG A 205 20.23 1.84 5.77
N TYR A 206 19.33 1.82 4.80
CA TYR A 206 18.47 2.95 4.47
C TYR A 206 17.61 3.37 5.66
N PHE A 207 16.84 2.45 6.21
CA PHE A 207 15.94 2.75 7.33
C PHE A 207 16.67 3.12 8.60
N HIS A 208 17.87 2.59 8.85
CA HIS A 208 18.68 3.04 9.97
C HIS A 208 19.06 4.52 9.83
N ALA A 209 19.56 4.93 8.68
CA ALA A 209 19.92 6.33 8.43
C ALA A 209 18.68 7.24 8.52
N ARG A 210 17.57 6.83 7.89
CA ARG A 210 16.32 7.58 7.90
C ARG A 210 15.74 7.74 9.31
N LEU A 211 15.73 6.67 10.10
CA LEU A 211 15.28 6.72 11.49
C LEU A 211 16.17 7.65 12.34
N THR A 212 17.48 7.55 12.21
CA THR A 212 18.42 8.41 12.94
C THR A 212 18.13 9.89 12.65
N ARG A 213 17.97 10.26 11.39
CA ARG A 213 17.55 11.61 10.99
C ARG A 213 16.22 12.03 11.64
N ARG A 214 15.19 11.17 11.54
CA ARG A 214 13.86 11.48 12.08
C ARG A 214 13.90 11.72 13.60
N LEU A 215 14.65 10.91 14.32
CA LEU A 215 14.82 11.08 15.78
C LEU A 215 15.58 12.36 16.12
N ALA A 216 16.62 12.71 15.36
CA ALA A 216 17.33 13.97 15.54
C ALA A 216 16.45 15.20 15.31
N VAL A 217 15.63 15.18 14.24
CA VAL A 217 14.67 16.25 13.96
C VAL A 217 13.61 16.34 15.07
N ASP A 218 13.07 15.22 15.54
CA ASP A 218 12.09 15.21 16.64
C ASP A 218 12.68 15.74 17.95
N GLU A 219 13.95 15.43 18.25
CA GLU A 219 14.66 15.96 19.42
C GLU A 219 14.88 17.48 19.32
N LEU A 220 15.34 17.97 18.16
CA LEU A 220 15.52 19.38 17.91
C LEU A 220 14.18 20.14 17.99
N ALA A 221 13.12 19.60 17.41
CA ALA A 221 11.78 20.17 17.48
C ALA A 221 11.28 20.27 18.92
N SER A 222 11.51 19.24 19.74
CA SER A 222 11.14 19.22 21.15
C SER A 222 11.91 20.30 21.95
N LYS A 223 13.21 20.44 21.71
CA LYS A 223 14.05 21.47 22.34
C LYS A 223 13.61 22.87 21.93
N ALA A 224 13.32 23.08 20.65
CA ALA A 224 12.85 24.36 20.12
C ALA A 224 11.49 24.74 20.75
N LYS A 225 10.55 23.81 20.82
CA LYS A 225 9.24 24.05 21.49
C LYS A 225 9.39 24.42 22.96
N ALA A 226 10.29 23.75 23.68
CA ALA A 226 10.55 24.05 25.07
C ALA A 226 11.14 25.45 25.30
N GLN A 227 11.91 25.98 24.34
CA GLN A 227 12.52 27.31 24.41
C GLN A 227 11.55 28.42 23.95
N LEU A 228 10.75 28.17 22.92
CA LEU A 228 9.84 29.14 22.32
C LEU A 228 8.55 29.31 23.13
N GLY A 229 8.14 28.29 23.91
CA GLY A 229 6.86 28.31 24.62
C GLY A 229 5.67 28.31 23.64
N ASP A 230 4.62 29.07 23.99
CA ASP A 230 3.36 29.17 23.23
C ASP A 230 3.41 30.24 22.12
N VAL A 231 4.58 30.48 21.53
CA VAL A 231 4.70 31.44 20.41
C VAL A 231 4.02 30.88 19.17
N GLU A 232 3.14 31.67 18.57
CA GLU A 232 2.53 31.31 17.27
C GLU A 232 3.61 31.42 16.19
N LEU A 233 3.86 30.31 15.49
CA LEU A 233 4.88 30.22 14.46
C LEU A 233 4.21 30.22 13.07
N GLU A 234 4.85 30.90 12.12
CA GLU A 234 4.39 30.94 10.73
C GLU A 234 4.43 29.55 10.05
N LYS A 235 5.34 28.67 10.51
CA LYS A 235 5.53 27.31 10.00
C LYS A 235 5.70 26.33 11.17
N PRO A 236 5.36 25.04 10.97
CA PRO A 236 5.74 23.98 11.91
C PRO A 236 7.26 23.97 12.18
N ILE A 237 7.67 23.72 13.40
CA ILE A 237 9.10 23.71 13.80
C ILE A 237 9.90 22.73 12.96
N GLU A 238 9.31 21.57 12.66
CA GLU A 238 9.92 20.53 11.83
C GLU A 238 10.26 21.05 10.42
N ALA A 239 9.37 21.84 9.82
CA ALA A 239 9.60 22.49 8.53
C ALA A 239 10.70 23.56 8.61
N MET A 240 10.77 24.30 9.70
CA MET A 240 11.84 25.28 9.92
C MET A 240 13.22 24.61 10.09
N ILE A 241 13.27 23.44 10.74
CA ILE A 241 14.49 22.65 10.85
C ILE A 241 14.94 22.15 9.47
N GLU A 242 14.02 21.64 8.64
CA GLU A 242 14.35 21.21 7.28
C GLU A 242 14.84 22.38 6.41
N ASP A 243 14.23 23.56 6.52
CA ASP A 243 14.71 24.79 5.85
C ASP A 243 16.14 25.17 6.31
N ALA A 244 16.40 25.06 7.62
CA ALA A 244 17.73 25.34 8.18
C ALA A 244 18.78 24.33 7.68
N ILE A 245 18.47 23.02 7.64
CA ILE A 245 19.33 22.00 7.07
C ILE A 245 19.67 22.31 5.61
N ALA A 246 18.65 22.65 4.80
CA ALA A 246 18.86 23.02 3.41
C ALA A 246 19.79 24.25 3.26
N ALA A 247 19.69 25.22 4.18
CA ALA A 247 20.54 26.43 4.18
C ALA A 247 22.01 26.14 4.53
N THR A 248 22.33 25.00 5.18
CA THR A 248 23.73 24.59 5.46
C THR A 248 24.47 24.10 4.22
N GLY A 249 23.77 23.85 3.10
CA GLY A 249 24.32 23.23 1.91
C GLY A 249 24.47 21.71 2.03
N THR A 250 24.00 21.11 3.12
CA THR A 250 23.93 19.65 3.27
C THR A 250 22.90 19.08 2.28
N ASP A 251 23.25 18.00 1.59
CA ASP A 251 22.30 17.33 0.71
C ASP A 251 21.13 16.78 1.54
N ALA A 252 19.98 17.41 1.41
CA ALA A 252 18.76 17.02 2.13
C ALA A 252 18.28 15.61 1.81
N SER A 253 18.79 14.98 0.75
CA SER A 253 18.52 13.57 0.43
C SER A 253 19.45 12.59 1.13
N ASP A 254 20.58 13.05 1.69
CA ASP A 254 21.51 12.24 2.47
C ASP A 254 21.12 12.24 3.95
N ASP A 255 20.29 11.27 4.33
CA ASP A 255 19.86 11.11 5.74
C ASP A 255 21.00 10.95 6.74
N ARG A 256 22.19 10.50 6.33
CA ARG A 256 23.35 10.37 7.22
C ARG A 256 24.02 11.70 7.46
N ALA A 257 24.23 12.48 6.40
CA ALA A 257 24.82 13.80 6.50
C ALA A 257 23.93 14.76 7.31
N VAL A 258 22.61 14.61 7.19
CA VAL A 258 21.66 15.43 7.95
C VAL A 258 21.59 15.03 9.41
N ALA A 259 21.75 13.76 9.75
CA ALA A 259 21.70 13.28 11.14
C ALA A 259 22.98 13.56 11.94
N ALA A 260 24.09 13.84 11.27
CA ALA A 260 25.38 14.20 11.87
C ALA A 260 25.43 15.67 12.34
#